data_824888a253eb8b199585c9efaf02f89c
#
_entry.id   824888a253eb8b199585c9efaf02f89c
#
_cell.length_a   1.000
_cell.length_b   1.000
_cell.length_c   1.000
_cell.angle_alpha   90.00
_cell.angle_beta   90.00
_cell.angle_gamma   90.00
#
_symmetry.space_group_name_H-M   'P 1'
#
loop_
_entity.id
_entity.type
_entity.pdbx_description
1 polymer ?
#
loop_
_entity_poly.entity_id
_entity_poly.type
_entity_poly.pdbx_seq_one_letter_code
_entity_poly.pdbx_strand_id
1 'polypeptide(L)'
;MRWHETECVEMAYQKYFTMSFDDGIEQDKRIIQILNQYGIKCTFNLNAGLAGTKNRVGRIGDIGFLNYPEGSTGFKTWFKNNEQHRIPSDEIAQVYEGFEIACHGYRHEALAAIKTEHMEESIRKDVEALSKLTGYPIVGHAYPGGSSSDKVEECMKKYGVIYAREV
;
A
#
# COMPACT_ATOMS: atom_id res chain seq x y z
N MET A 1 59.05 -10.74 -17.63
CA MET A 1 57.88 -9.95 -17.29
C MET A 1 56.74 -10.92 -17.04
N ARG A 2 56.28 -11.06 -15.78
CA ARG A 2 55.09 -11.85 -15.43
C ARG A 2 53.91 -10.91 -15.47
N TRP A 3 52.92 -11.21 -16.27
CA TRP A 3 51.62 -10.56 -16.25
C TRP A 3 50.89 -11.07 -15.04
N HIS A 4 50.50 -10.15 -14.12
CA HIS A 4 49.59 -10.48 -13.05
C HIS A 4 48.20 -10.65 -13.67
N GLU A 5 47.65 -11.86 -13.57
CA GLU A 5 46.25 -12.14 -13.81
C GLU A 5 45.45 -11.34 -12.77
N THR A 6 44.77 -10.31 -13.24
CA THR A 6 43.77 -9.63 -12.45
C THR A 6 42.58 -10.59 -12.32
N GLU A 7 42.40 -11.15 -11.14
CA GLU A 7 41.19 -11.89 -10.82
C GLU A 7 39.99 -10.93 -11.04
N CYS A 8 39.21 -11.20 -12.08
CA CYS A 8 37.88 -10.61 -12.21
C CYS A 8 37.04 -11.16 -11.06
N VAL A 9 36.80 -10.33 -10.05
CA VAL A 9 35.77 -10.60 -9.04
C VAL A 9 34.44 -10.56 -9.77
N GLU A 10 33.90 -11.73 -10.07
CA GLU A 10 32.56 -11.89 -10.60
C GLU A 10 31.60 -11.40 -9.52
N MET A 11 31.12 -10.16 -9.65
CA MET A 11 30.07 -9.64 -8.76
C MET A 11 28.79 -10.43 -9.06
N ALA A 12 28.49 -11.38 -8.21
CA ALA A 12 27.24 -12.11 -8.26
C ALA A 12 26.08 -11.12 -8.05
N TYR A 13 25.38 -10.78 -9.13
CA TYR A 13 24.16 -9.96 -9.04
C TYR A 13 23.08 -10.76 -8.33
N GLN A 14 22.71 -10.32 -7.13
CA GLN A 14 21.60 -10.90 -6.39
C GLN A 14 20.31 -10.24 -6.86
N LYS A 15 19.38 -11.05 -7.38
CA LYS A 15 18.04 -10.56 -7.80
C LYS A 15 17.06 -10.75 -6.66
N TYR A 16 16.26 -9.72 -6.39
CA TYR A 16 15.20 -9.77 -5.40
C TYR A 16 13.86 -9.57 -6.10
N PHE A 17 12.86 -10.30 -5.65
CA PHE A 17 11.47 -10.09 -6.01
C PHE A 17 10.73 -9.61 -4.76
N THR A 18 10.04 -8.49 -4.87
CA THR A 18 9.19 -7.95 -3.81
C THR A 18 7.74 -7.88 -4.29
N MET A 19 6.81 -8.05 -3.37
CA MET A 19 5.38 -8.01 -3.63
C MET A 19 4.70 -7.15 -2.58
N SER A 20 3.74 -6.32 -2.99
CA SER A 20 2.89 -5.58 -2.06
C SER A 20 1.47 -5.46 -2.57
N PHE A 21 0.51 -5.35 -1.65
CA PHE A 21 -0.91 -5.18 -1.90
C PHE A 21 -1.42 -3.96 -1.16
N ASP A 22 -2.33 -3.22 -1.78
CA ASP A 22 -2.81 -1.95 -1.27
C ASP A 22 -4.25 -2.07 -0.75
N ASP A 23 -4.66 -1.09 0.06
CA ASP A 23 -6.03 -0.82 0.49
C ASP A 23 -6.58 -1.61 1.69
N GLY A 24 -6.03 -2.74 2.08
CA GLY A 24 -6.50 -3.50 3.22
C GLY A 24 -7.90 -4.08 3.06
N ILE A 25 -8.14 -4.77 1.95
CA ILE A 25 -9.45 -5.29 1.56
C ILE A 25 -9.70 -6.72 2.02
N GLU A 26 -10.95 -7.13 2.12
CA GLU A 26 -11.33 -8.49 2.54
C GLU A 26 -10.71 -9.61 1.69
N GLN A 27 -10.38 -9.33 0.42
CA GLN A 27 -9.70 -10.26 -0.48
C GLN A 27 -8.28 -10.61 -0.02
N ASP A 28 -7.65 -9.76 0.80
CA ASP A 28 -6.33 -10.01 1.37
C ASP A 28 -6.31 -11.29 2.19
N LYS A 29 -7.40 -11.65 2.86
CA LYS A 29 -7.53 -12.92 3.59
C LYS A 29 -7.24 -14.13 2.70
N ARG A 30 -7.73 -14.10 1.44
CA ARG A 30 -7.46 -15.16 0.47
C ARG A 30 -6.03 -15.11 -0.06
N ILE A 31 -5.52 -13.91 -0.33
CA ILE A 31 -4.12 -13.70 -0.77
C ILE A 31 -3.17 -14.25 0.29
N ILE A 32 -3.38 -13.93 1.55
CA ILE A 32 -2.59 -14.39 2.70
C ILE A 32 -2.59 -15.93 2.78
N GLN A 33 -3.72 -16.59 2.58
CA GLN A 33 -3.78 -18.06 2.56
C GLN A 33 -2.88 -18.65 1.46
N ILE A 34 -2.90 -18.07 0.26
CA ILE A 34 -2.05 -18.49 -0.86
C ILE A 34 -0.58 -18.25 -0.53
N LEU A 35 -0.23 -17.05 -0.06
CA LEU A 35 1.15 -16.70 0.27
C LEU A 35 1.73 -17.61 1.35
N ASN A 36 0.96 -17.91 2.39
CA ASN A 36 1.35 -18.82 3.46
C ASN A 36 1.58 -20.25 2.94
N GLN A 37 0.75 -20.72 2.01
CA GLN A 37 0.92 -22.05 1.39
C GLN A 37 2.28 -22.19 0.68
N TYR A 38 2.79 -21.11 0.09
CA TYR A 38 4.05 -21.10 -0.64
C TYR A 38 5.23 -20.49 0.13
N GLY A 39 5.03 -20.09 1.39
CA GLY A 39 6.05 -19.45 2.21
C GLY A 39 6.52 -18.08 1.68
N ILE A 40 5.68 -17.39 0.90
CA ILE A 40 5.99 -16.09 0.29
C ILE A 40 5.64 -14.99 1.28
N LYS A 41 6.53 -14.00 1.40
CA LYS A 41 6.29 -12.77 2.17
C LYS A 41 5.98 -11.60 1.25
N CYS A 42 5.18 -10.66 1.74
CA CYS A 42 4.85 -9.42 1.05
C CYS A 42 4.55 -8.31 2.08
N THR A 43 4.37 -7.10 1.59
CA THR A 43 3.91 -5.93 2.36
C THR A 43 2.45 -5.65 2.04
N PHE A 44 1.64 -5.38 3.06
CA PHE A 44 0.28 -4.88 2.90
C PHE A 44 0.24 -3.40 3.28
N ASN A 45 -0.13 -2.54 2.33
CA ASN A 45 -0.20 -1.10 2.52
C ASN A 45 -1.65 -0.71 2.87
N LEU A 46 -1.87 -0.25 4.09
CA LEU A 46 -3.20 -0.08 4.66
C LEU A 46 -3.56 1.39 4.84
N ASN A 47 -4.87 1.68 4.77
CA ASN A 47 -5.45 2.98 5.07
C ASN A 47 -6.17 2.90 6.42
N ALA A 48 -5.54 3.30 7.51
CA ALA A 48 -6.14 3.14 8.84
C ALA A 48 -7.49 3.85 8.99
N GLY A 49 -7.67 5.02 8.37
CA GLY A 49 -8.91 5.79 8.42
C GLY A 49 -10.06 5.22 7.61
N LEU A 50 -9.80 4.18 6.82
CA LEU A 50 -10.81 3.49 6.02
C LEU A 50 -11.09 2.07 6.52
N ALA A 51 -10.40 1.61 7.56
CA ALA A 51 -10.61 0.28 8.13
C ALA A 51 -12.08 0.04 8.49
N GLY A 52 -12.62 -1.15 8.13
CA GLY A 52 -14.02 -1.53 8.33
C GLY A 52 -15.04 -0.81 7.47
N THR A 53 -14.61 0.08 6.57
CA THR A 53 -15.55 0.76 5.66
C THR A 53 -15.93 -0.13 4.48
N LYS A 54 -17.15 0.11 3.97
CA LYS A 54 -17.63 -0.48 2.73
C LYS A 54 -17.55 0.59 1.65
N ASN A 55 -16.51 0.54 0.85
CA ASN A 55 -16.32 1.49 -0.24
C ASN A 55 -16.46 0.76 -1.57
N ARG A 56 -16.99 1.47 -2.55
CA ARG A 56 -16.94 1.02 -3.93
C ARG A 56 -15.59 1.40 -4.51
N VAL A 57 -14.95 0.45 -5.18
CA VAL A 57 -13.68 0.69 -5.86
C VAL A 57 -13.90 1.60 -7.05
N GLY A 58 -13.11 2.64 -7.11
CA GLY A 58 -13.09 3.57 -8.22
C GLY A 58 -14.05 4.74 -8.03
N ARG A 59 -13.53 5.94 -8.26
CA ARG A 59 -14.37 7.11 -8.53
C ARG A 59 -15.02 6.92 -9.90
N ILE A 60 -16.18 7.54 -10.12
CA ILE A 60 -16.83 7.57 -11.45
C ILE A 60 -15.84 7.99 -12.55
N GLY A 61 -14.82 8.83 -12.25
CA GLY A 61 -13.76 9.21 -13.17
C GLY A 61 -12.76 8.11 -13.52
N ASP A 62 -12.55 7.11 -12.67
CA ASP A 62 -11.62 6.02 -12.91
C ASP A 62 -12.17 4.98 -13.88
N ILE A 63 -13.49 5.04 -14.14
CA ILE A 63 -14.21 4.12 -15.04
C ILE A 63 -13.92 4.40 -16.52
N GLY A 64 -13.35 5.55 -16.85
CA GLY A 64 -12.82 5.83 -18.19
C GLY A 64 -11.84 4.75 -18.69
N PHE A 65 -11.21 4.03 -17.77
CA PHE A 65 -10.37 2.86 -18.05
C PHE A 65 -11.13 1.68 -18.66
N LEU A 66 -12.40 1.50 -18.35
CA LEU A 66 -13.15 0.30 -18.70
C LEU A 66 -14.06 0.49 -19.92
N ASN A 67 -14.05 1.67 -20.54
CA ASN A 67 -14.90 2.01 -21.70
C ASN A 67 -16.40 1.71 -21.52
N TYR A 68 -16.89 1.70 -20.27
CA TYR A 68 -18.31 1.55 -19.98
C TYR A 68 -18.97 2.93 -19.85
N PRO A 69 -19.91 3.31 -20.73
CA PRO A 69 -20.68 4.53 -20.56
C PRO A 69 -21.41 4.54 -19.21
N GLU A 70 -21.37 5.68 -18.52
CA GLU A 70 -22.11 5.85 -17.27
C GLU A 70 -23.60 5.49 -17.45
N GLY A 71 -24.13 4.71 -16.50
CA GLY A 71 -25.53 4.26 -16.56
C GLY A 71 -25.80 3.04 -17.46
N SER A 72 -24.79 2.54 -18.22
CA SER A 72 -24.94 1.32 -18.99
C SER A 72 -25.11 0.08 -18.10
N THR A 73 -25.65 -1.01 -18.66
CA THR A 73 -25.79 -2.29 -17.95
C THR A 73 -24.43 -2.84 -17.51
N GLY A 74 -23.42 -2.72 -18.37
CA GLY A 74 -22.03 -3.12 -18.05
C GLY A 74 -21.47 -2.33 -16.88
N PHE A 75 -21.68 -1.01 -16.86
CA PHE A 75 -21.30 -0.14 -15.75
C PHE A 75 -21.98 -0.55 -14.44
N LYS A 76 -23.30 -0.73 -14.45
CA LYS A 76 -24.06 -1.12 -13.24
C LYS A 76 -23.61 -2.47 -12.69
N THR A 77 -23.35 -3.42 -13.55
CA THR A 77 -22.87 -4.76 -13.19
C THR A 77 -21.46 -4.70 -12.59
N TRP A 78 -20.54 -3.97 -13.26
CA TRP A 78 -19.20 -3.76 -12.75
C TRP A 78 -19.23 -3.07 -11.38
N PHE A 79 -19.98 -2.00 -11.25
CA PHE A 79 -20.08 -1.21 -10.04
C PHE A 79 -20.67 -2.01 -8.86
N LYS A 80 -21.66 -2.87 -9.11
CA LYS A 80 -22.23 -3.77 -8.11
C LYS A 80 -21.26 -4.84 -7.64
N ASN A 81 -20.42 -5.37 -8.56
CA ASN A 81 -19.52 -6.47 -8.28
C ASN A 81 -18.17 -6.02 -7.69
N ASN A 82 -17.91 -4.71 -7.63
CA ASN A 82 -16.68 -4.13 -7.10
C ASN A 82 -16.91 -3.37 -5.77
N GLU A 83 -17.85 -3.81 -4.95
CA GLU A 83 -17.86 -3.41 -3.54
C GLU A 83 -16.62 -3.97 -2.86
N GLN A 84 -15.73 -3.09 -2.40
CA GLN A 84 -14.63 -3.48 -1.52
C GLN A 84 -15.07 -3.28 -0.08
N HIS A 85 -14.95 -4.33 0.69
CA HIS A 85 -15.06 -4.27 2.12
C HIS A 85 -13.62 -4.25 2.67
N ARG A 86 -13.31 -3.25 3.48
CA ARG A 86 -12.00 -3.17 4.12
C ARG A 86 -12.00 -3.95 5.42
N ILE A 87 -10.87 -4.56 5.71
CA ILE A 87 -10.65 -5.29 6.96
C ILE A 87 -10.96 -4.35 8.15
N PRO A 88 -11.80 -4.76 9.12
CA PRO A 88 -12.05 -4.01 10.33
C PRO A 88 -10.76 -3.76 11.14
N SER A 89 -10.70 -2.61 11.83
CA SER A 89 -9.49 -2.22 12.57
C SER A 89 -9.10 -3.20 13.66
N ASP A 90 -10.05 -3.84 14.31
CA ASP A 90 -9.83 -4.87 15.34
C ASP A 90 -9.35 -6.22 14.78
N GLU A 91 -9.51 -6.45 13.48
CA GLU A 91 -9.02 -7.66 12.80
C GLU A 91 -7.61 -7.48 12.20
N ILE A 92 -7.13 -6.24 11.99
CA ILE A 92 -5.88 -5.94 11.26
C ILE A 92 -4.70 -6.73 11.83
N ALA A 93 -4.46 -6.66 13.13
CA ALA A 93 -3.30 -7.33 13.73
C ALA A 93 -3.32 -8.85 13.52
N GLN A 94 -4.48 -9.47 13.59
CA GLN A 94 -4.64 -10.90 13.42
C GLN A 94 -4.57 -11.32 11.95
N VAL A 95 -5.25 -10.59 11.06
CA VAL A 95 -5.31 -10.94 9.63
C VAL A 95 -3.94 -10.87 8.98
N TYR A 96 -3.16 -9.84 9.30
CA TYR A 96 -1.84 -9.62 8.69
C TYR A 96 -0.67 -10.17 9.52
N GLU A 97 -0.94 -11.03 10.51
CA GLU A 97 0.11 -11.65 11.33
C GLU A 97 1.17 -12.33 10.47
N GLY A 98 2.44 -12.00 10.71
CA GLY A 98 3.59 -12.54 9.97
C GLY A 98 3.87 -11.88 8.61
N PHE A 99 3.13 -10.84 8.24
CA PHE A 99 3.38 -9.98 7.08
C PHE A 99 3.75 -8.56 7.52
N GLU A 100 4.47 -7.85 6.67
CA GLU A 100 4.74 -6.45 6.88
C GLU A 100 3.49 -5.62 6.61
N ILE A 101 3.22 -4.65 7.49
CA ILE A 101 2.20 -3.62 7.28
C ILE A 101 2.90 -2.30 7.05
N ALA A 102 2.47 -1.57 6.02
CA ALA A 102 2.90 -0.22 5.69
C ALA A 102 1.69 0.72 5.54
N CYS A 103 1.94 2.03 5.55
CA CYS A 103 0.92 3.05 5.35
C CYS A 103 0.53 3.20 3.87
N HIS A 104 -0.72 3.63 3.63
CA HIS A 104 -1.21 3.98 2.30
C HIS A 104 -2.06 5.26 2.30
N GLY A 105 -1.69 6.23 3.16
CA GLY A 105 -2.48 7.43 3.41
C GLY A 105 -3.75 7.15 4.22
N TYR A 106 -4.04 7.99 5.20
CA TYR A 106 -5.09 7.72 6.19
C TYR A 106 -6.45 7.43 5.56
N ARG A 107 -6.80 8.16 4.49
CA ARG A 107 -8.04 8.01 3.71
C ARG A 107 -7.79 7.89 2.21
N HIS A 108 -6.64 7.33 1.82
CA HIS A 108 -6.25 7.17 0.43
C HIS A 108 -6.17 8.51 -0.33
N GLU A 109 -5.66 9.56 0.32
CA GLU A 109 -5.53 10.88 -0.30
C GLU A 109 -4.31 10.94 -1.24
N ALA A 110 -4.42 11.69 -2.34
CA ALA A 110 -3.30 12.06 -3.18
C ALA A 110 -2.44 13.11 -2.44
N LEU A 111 -1.48 12.65 -1.64
CA LEU A 111 -0.77 13.44 -0.63
C LEU A 111 -0.08 14.69 -1.18
N ALA A 112 0.50 14.63 -2.39
CA ALA A 112 1.14 15.78 -3.01
C ALA A 112 0.14 16.81 -3.58
N ALA A 113 -1.14 16.45 -3.71
CA ALA A 113 -2.17 17.31 -4.29
C ALA A 113 -3.05 18.02 -3.24
N ILE A 114 -2.90 17.69 -1.97
CA ILE A 114 -3.69 18.28 -0.88
C ILE A 114 -2.88 19.34 -0.11
N LYS A 115 -3.58 20.14 0.70
CA LYS A 115 -2.92 21.15 1.55
C LYS A 115 -1.96 20.50 2.52
N THR A 116 -0.87 21.19 2.83
CA THR A 116 0.21 20.69 3.70
C THR A 116 -0.29 20.19 5.05
N GLU A 117 -1.19 20.95 5.68
CA GLU A 117 -1.73 20.60 6.99
C GLU A 117 -2.51 19.29 6.94
N HIS A 118 -3.28 19.07 5.87
CA HIS A 118 -4.05 17.84 5.66
C HIS A 118 -3.12 16.66 5.31
N MET A 119 -2.08 16.91 4.49
CA MET A 119 -1.06 15.92 4.16
C MET A 119 -0.33 15.44 5.43
N GLU A 120 0.15 16.36 6.24
CA GLU A 120 0.83 16.06 7.50
C GLU A 120 -0.10 15.31 8.48
N GLU A 121 -1.34 15.74 8.59
CA GLU A 121 -2.35 15.08 9.42
C GLU A 121 -2.64 13.65 8.94
N SER A 122 -2.78 13.44 7.61
CA SER A 122 -3.01 12.12 7.03
C SER A 122 -1.85 11.17 7.32
N ILE A 123 -0.61 11.59 7.04
CA ILE A 123 0.59 10.78 7.29
C ILE A 123 0.70 10.42 8.78
N ARG A 124 0.62 11.42 9.66
CA ARG A 124 0.72 11.21 11.10
C ARG A 124 -0.34 10.24 11.62
N LYS A 125 -1.61 10.46 11.27
CA LYS A 125 -2.72 9.62 11.74
C LYS A 125 -2.60 8.17 11.26
N ASP A 126 -2.15 7.96 10.02
CA ASP A 126 -2.00 6.62 9.46
C ASP A 126 -0.90 5.85 10.18
N VAL A 127 0.29 6.46 10.34
CA VAL A 127 1.42 5.87 11.07
C VAL A 127 1.04 5.56 12.52
N GLU A 128 0.47 6.53 13.25
CA GLU A 128 0.08 6.37 14.66
C GLU A 128 -0.97 5.27 14.84
N ALA A 129 -2.02 5.28 14.00
CA ALA A 129 -3.11 4.31 14.09
C ALA A 129 -2.63 2.90 13.77
N LEU A 130 -1.91 2.69 12.67
CA LEU A 130 -1.39 1.37 12.31
C LEU A 130 -0.37 0.87 13.32
N SER A 131 0.54 1.73 13.79
CA SER A 131 1.50 1.34 14.84
C SER A 131 0.81 0.90 16.14
N LYS A 132 -0.28 1.59 16.51
CA LYS A 132 -1.09 1.20 17.65
C LYS A 132 -1.81 -0.12 17.46
N LEU A 133 -2.37 -0.37 16.28
CA LEU A 133 -3.10 -1.60 15.95
C LEU A 133 -2.18 -2.81 15.89
N THR A 134 -0.98 -2.65 15.35
CA THR A 134 -0.01 -3.74 15.16
C THR A 134 0.88 -3.98 16.38
N GLY A 135 1.06 -2.96 17.25
CA GLY A 135 1.95 -3.02 18.40
C GLY A 135 3.43 -2.81 18.06
N TYR A 136 3.76 -2.42 16.83
CA TYR A 136 5.12 -2.11 16.39
C TYR A 136 5.16 -0.85 15.51
N PRO A 137 6.33 -0.15 15.40
CA PRO A 137 6.45 1.02 14.56
C PRO A 137 6.24 0.69 13.07
N ILE A 138 5.39 1.45 12.40
CA ILE A 138 5.23 1.37 10.94
C ILE A 138 6.31 2.22 10.27
N VAL A 139 7.08 1.63 9.37
CA VAL A 139 8.24 2.27 8.75
C VAL A 139 8.14 2.35 7.21
N GLY A 140 7.14 1.73 6.63
CA GLY A 140 6.90 1.71 5.18
C GLY A 140 5.70 2.54 4.76
N HIS A 141 5.71 2.99 3.49
CA HIS A 141 4.58 3.68 2.87
C HIS A 141 4.46 3.30 1.38
N ALA A 142 3.24 3.28 0.86
CA ALA A 142 2.97 3.31 -0.57
C ALA A 142 2.14 4.55 -0.90
N TYR A 143 2.51 5.28 -1.95
CA TYR A 143 1.81 6.51 -2.32
C TYR A 143 0.47 6.21 -2.99
N PRO A 144 -0.67 6.70 -2.45
CA PRO A 144 -1.96 6.58 -3.12
C PRO A 144 -1.90 7.22 -4.51
N GLY A 145 -2.14 6.41 -5.57
CA GLY A 145 -2.07 6.86 -6.95
C GLY A 145 -0.70 7.41 -7.39
N GLY A 146 0.39 7.00 -6.73
CA GLY A 146 1.74 7.48 -7.04
C GLY A 146 2.00 8.96 -6.69
N SER A 147 1.15 9.58 -5.86
CA SER A 147 1.22 11.01 -5.53
C SER A 147 2.35 11.31 -4.54
N SER A 148 3.57 11.50 -5.04
CA SER A 148 4.79 11.81 -4.27
C SER A 148 5.27 13.25 -4.49
N SER A 149 6.07 13.78 -3.59
CA SER A 149 6.87 15.01 -3.69
C SER A 149 7.87 15.07 -2.55
N ASP A 150 8.96 15.87 -2.72
CA ASP A 150 9.98 16.09 -1.69
C ASP A 150 9.36 16.48 -0.34
N LYS A 151 8.33 17.32 -0.37
CA LYS A 151 7.62 17.76 0.83
C LYS A 151 6.87 16.63 1.54
N VAL A 152 6.28 15.71 0.78
CA VAL A 152 5.62 14.51 1.33
C VAL A 152 6.66 13.59 1.95
N GLU A 153 7.80 13.39 1.29
CA GLU A 153 8.90 12.57 1.77
C GLU A 153 9.53 13.12 3.06
N GLU A 154 9.78 14.42 3.13
CA GLU A 154 10.28 15.08 4.34
C GLU A 154 9.31 14.90 5.51
N CYS A 155 8.01 15.03 5.25
CA CYS A 155 6.99 14.81 6.25
C CYS A 155 6.97 13.35 6.73
N MET A 156 7.06 12.39 5.82
CA MET A 156 7.12 10.96 6.17
C MET A 156 8.32 10.62 7.05
N LYS A 157 9.50 11.13 6.74
CA LYS A 157 10.72 10.98 7.56
C LYS A 157 10.53 11.50 8.99
N LYS A 158 9.82 12.62 9.14
CA LYS A 158 9.47 13.19 10.45
C LYS A 158 8.66 12.23 11.32
N TYR A 159 7.82 11.39 10.72
CA TYR A 159 6.99 10.39 11.39
C TYR A 159 7.57 8.98 11.39
N GLY A 160 8.85 8.82 11.04
CA GLY A 160 9.58 7.55 11.14
C GLY A 160 9.43 6.61 9.96
N VAL A 161 8.84 7.06 8.85
CA VAL A 161 8.82 6.28 7.61
C VAL A 161 10.21 6.31 6.97
N ILE A 162 10.78 5.14 6.68
CA ILE A 162 12.14 4.98 6.16
C ILE A 162 12.20 4.58 4.69
N TYR A 163 11.11 4.08 4.14
CA TYR A 163 10.98 3.78 2.71
C TYR A 163 9.56 4.06 2.21
N ALA A 164 9.45 4.38 0.94
CA ALA A 164 8.15 4.53 0.28
C ALA A 164 8.20 3.96 -1.15
N ARG A 165 7.06 3.41 -1.60
CA ARG A 165 6.88 2.84 -2.94
C ARG A 165 6.00 3.75 -3.79
N GLU A 166 6.49 4.10 -4.96
CA GLU A 166 5.68 4.65 -6.06
C GLU A 166 4.97 3.53 -6.84
N VAL A 167 4.08 3.90 -7.76
CA VAL A 167 3.34 2.96 -8.62
C VAL A 167 4.08 2.80 -9.93
#